data_4215792d49d565dd9dbcc161656e5999
#
_entry.id   4215792d49d565dd9dbcc161656e5999
#
_cell.length_a   1.000
_cell.length_b   1.000
_cell.length_c   1.000
_cell.angle_alpha   90.00
_cell.angle_beta   90.00
_cell.angle_gamma   90.00
#
_symmetry.space_group_name_H-M   'P 1'
#
loop_
_entity.id
_entity.type
_entity.pdbx_description
1 polymer ?
#
loop_
_entity_poly.entity_id
_entity_poly.type
_entity_poly.pdbx_seq_one_letter_code
_entity_poly.pdbx_strand_id
1 'polypeptide(L)'
;MKILILGAGQVGSSVAQNLSHEDNDITIVDHNIETLRNLQERLDIRTINGHASHPSVLNQAAAEDTDLLIALTNSDEVNMIACQVAYTLFRTPTKIARVRSAEYLRHSRELFLPDALPIDVMISPEQLVTDSIHRLMEYPGALQVLDFADGKVSLVGVKAYYGGPLVGQALRTLPSHMPGIHTRVAAIFRQGSAIIPEGDTLIQADDEVFFIAANKNIRAIMSELRRLDKQIKRIILAGGGNIGSRLAQALEHDHQVKVIENNRAVALRLSERLARSIVLAGNAADEELLIEENIENTDVFCAVTNDDEANILSAMLAKRLGAHKVMALINRMAYVDLVEASGVIDAVISPQQATIGSLLSHVRRGDVVKVHSLRRGAAEAIEAIAHGDRSTSRVVGRRIEQIPLPPGTTIAALVRGNHVLICHHDTVIEAEDHAILFLTDKRYLRDVERLFQVHITFI
;
A
#
# COMPACT_ATOMS: atom_id res chain seq x y z
N MET A 1 -20.76 -3.42 -9.62
CA MET A 1 -20.10 -2.51 -10.56
C MET A 1 -19.53 -3.33 -11.70
N LYS A 2 -19.62 -2.82 -12.95
CA LYS A 2 -19.03 -3.50 -14.11
C LYS A 2 -17.59 -3.01 -14.30
N ILE A 3 -16.62 -3.91 -14.17
CA ILE A 3 -15.19 -3.60 -14.19
C ILE A 3 -14.51 -4.31 -15.35
N LEU A 4 -13.80 -3.56 -16.17
CA LEU A 4 -13.00 -4.09 -17.28
C LEU A 4 -11.51 -3.98 -16.94
N ILE A 5 -10.84 -5.13 -16.80
CA ILE A 5 -9.41 -5.20 -16.51
C ILE A 5 -8.67 -5.59 -17.79
N LEU A 6 -7.67 -4.79 -18.17
CA LEU A 6 -6.81 -5.03 -19.33
C LEU A 6 -5.43 -5.49 -18.87
N GLY A 7 -5.10 -6.74 -19.14
CA GLY A 7 -3.89 -7.42 -18.70
C GLY A 7 -4.15 -8.40 -17.56
N ALA A 8 -3.89 -9.69 -17.81
CA ALA A 8 -4.03 -10.78 -16.86
C ALA A 8 -2.68 -11.22 -16.24
N GLY A 9 -1.70 -10.32 -16.23
CA GLY A 9 -0.42 -10.54 -15.52
C GLY A 9 -0.62 -10.60 -13.99
N GLN A 10 0.47 -10.68 -13.24
CA GLN A 10 0.42 -10.82 -11.77
C GLN A 10 -0.50 -9.80 -11.08
N VAL A 11 -0.36 -8.50 -11.41
CA VAL A 11 -1.19 -7.44 -10.82
C VAL A 11 -2.65 -7.57 -11.24
N GLY A 12 -2.93 -7.70 -12.56
CA GLY A 12 -4.29 -7.79 -13.07
C GLY A 12 -5.05 -9.02 -12.55
N SER A 13 -4.40 -10.18 -12.50
CA SER A 13 -4.97 -11.40 -11.92
C SER A 13 -5.33 -11.22 -10.44
N SER A 14 -4.46 -10.57 -9.67
CA SER A 14 -4.72 -10.34 -8.24
C SER A 14 -5.78 -9.29 -8.00
N VAL A 15 -5.84 -8.25 -8.84
CA VAL A 15 -6.94 -7.27 -8.81
C VAL A 15 -8.26 -7.97 -9.10
N ALA A 16 -8.33 -8.79 -10.17
CA ALA A 16 -9.50 -9.56 -10.50
C ALA A 16 -9.92 -10.48 -9.34
N GLN A 17 -8.98 -11.19 -8.72
CA GLN A 17 -9.24 -12.05 -7.56
C GLN A 17 -9.79 -11.27 -6.35
N ASN A 18 -9.19 -10.14 -6.01
CA ASN A 18 -9.69 -9.33 -4.88
C ASN A 18 -11.09 -8.79 -5.14
N LEU A 19 -11.36 -8.32 -6.35
CA LEU A 19 -12.64 -7.70 -6.71
C LEU A 19 -13.75 -8.71 -7.01
N SER A 20 -13.44 -9.95 -7.40
CA SER A 20 -14.43 -11.01 -7.63
C SER A 20 -15.14 -11.46 -6.35
N HIS A 21 -14.52 -11.28 -5.21
CA HIS A 21 -15.16 -11.56 -3.91
C HIS A 21 -16.14 -10.46 -3.45
N GLU A 22 -16.26 -9.37 -4.21
CA GLU A 22 -17.04 -8.18 -3.86
C GLU A 22 -18.18 -7.96 -4.85
N ASP A 23 -19.01 -8.88 -5.19
CA ASP A 23 -20.23 -8.71 -6.03
C ASP A 23 -20.04 -7.70 -7.20
N ASN A 24 -18.90 -7.77 -7.87
CA ASN A 24 -18.60 -7.03 -9.09
C ASN A 24 -18.69 -7.93 -10.31
N ASP A 25 -19.14 -7.36 -11.41
CA ASP A 25 -19.17 -8.01 -12.73
C ASP A 25 -17.82 -7.69 -13.42
N ILE A 26 -16.92 -8.68 -13.48
CA ILE A 26 -15.56 -8.48 -13.94
C ILE A 26 -15.36 -9.12 -15.31
N THR A 27 -14.88 -8.31 -16.24
CA THR A 27 -14.35 -8.81 -17.53
C THR A 27 -12.84 -8.55 -17.56
N ILE A 28 -12.04 -9.57 -17.91
CA ILE A 28 -10.58 -9.44 -18.07
C ILE A 28 -10.16 -9.75 -19.51
N VAL A 29 -9.29 -8.89 -20.04
CA VAL A 29 -8.73 -9.02 -21.40
C VAL A 29 -7.24 -9.31 -21.33
N ASP A 30 -6.78 -10.33 -22.04
CA ASP A 30 -5.35 -10.60 -22.25
C ASP A 30 -5.12 -11.29 -23.59
N HIS A 31 -3.90 -11.18 -24.11
CA HIS A 31 -3.49 -11.89 -25.32
C HIS A 31 -3.07 -13.34 -25.04
N ASN A 32 -2.80 -13.70 -23.78
CA ASN A 32 -2.41 -15.04 -23.36
C ASN A 32 -3.64 -15.87 -22.93
N ILE A 33 -4.06 -16.79 -23.82
CA ILE A 33 -5.24 -17.61 -23.59
C ILE A 33 -5.09 -18.59 -22.41
N GLU A 34 -3.88 -19.08 -22.13
CA GLU A 34 -3.63 -20.01 -21.03
C GLU A 34 -3.82 -19.31 -19.67
N THR A 35 -3.31 -18.09 -19.54
CA THR A 35 -3.53 -17.27 -18.35
C THR A 35 -5.02 -17.01 -18.11
N LEU A 36 -5.76 -16.68 -19.17
CA LEU A 36 -7.20 -16.44 -19.09
C LEU A 36 -7.98 -17.70 -18.66
N ARG A 37 -7.64 -18.88 -19.20
CA ARG A 37 -8.28 -20.16 -18.81
C ARG A 37 -8.04 -20.46 -17.33
N ASN A 38 -6.81 -20.34 -16.86
CA ASN A 38 -6.46 -20.55 -15.45
C ASN A 38 -7.22 -19.63 -14.50
N LEU A 39 -7.48 -18.38 -14.91
CA LEU A 39 -8.27 -17.45 -14.12
C LEU A 39 -9.75 -17.81 -14.12
N GLN A 40 -10.31 -18.17 -15.27
CA GLN A 40 -11.72 -18.54 -15.40
C GLN A 40 -12.09 -19.84 -14.65
N GLU A 41 -11.12 -20.75 -14.48
CA GLU A 41 -11.32 -21.98 -13.68
C GLU A 41 -11.40 -21.69 -12.17
N ARG A 42 -10.84 -20.57 -11.74
CA ARG A 42 -10.70 -20.22 -10.31
C ARG A 42 -11.61 -19.09 -9.84
N LEU A 43 -12.04 -18.24 -10.76
CA LEU A 43 -12.81 -17.03 -10.47
C LEU A 43 -14.06 -16.99 -11.35
N ASP A 44 -15.16 -16.49 -10.78
CA ASP A 44 -16.38 -16.21 -11.55
C ASP A 44 -16.22 -14.87 -12.28
N ILE A 45 -15.54 -14.89 -13.42
CA ILE A 45 -15.25 -13.72 -14.25
C ILE A 45 -15.38 -14.03 -15.73
N ARG A 46 -15.65 -13.03 -16.53
CA ARG A 46 -15.65 -13.13 -17.99
C ARG A 46 -14.23 -12.87 -18.53
N THR A 47 -13.79 -13.71 -19.47
CA THR A 47 -12.48 -13.57 -20.09
C THR A 47 -12.60 -13.32 -21.60
N ILE A 48 -11.76 -12.42 -22.14
CA ILE A 48 -11.69 -12.09 -23.57
C ILE A 48 -10.23 -12.20 -24.02
N ASN A 49 -10.00 -13.03 -25.02
CA ASN A 49 -8.66 -13.13 -25.62
C ASN A 49 -8.49 -12.09 -26.72
N GLY A 50 -7.47 -11.22 -26.59
CA GLY A 50 -7.17 -10.21 -27.60
C GLY A 50 -6.22 -9.13 -27.11
N HIS A 51 -5.89 -8.21 -28.02
CA HIS A 51 -5.01 -7.08 -27.71
C HIS A 51 -5.80 -5.95 -27.00
N ALA A 52 -5.34 -5.55 -25.84
CA ALA A 52 -6.08 -4.69 -24.92
C ALA A 52 -6.44 -3.29 -25.49
N SER A 53 -5.69 -2.76 -26.46
CA SER A 53 -5.97 -1.45 -27.07
C SER A 53 -6.80 -1.51 -28.36
N HIS A 54 -7.16 -2.72 -28.83
CA HIS A 54 -7.93 -2.86 -30.07
C HIS A 54 -9.42 -2.54 -29.85
N PRO A 55 -10.04 -1.63 -30.63
CA PRO A 55 -11.45 -1.26 -30.49
C PRO A 55 -12.41 -2.44 -30.56
N SER A 56 -12.15 -3.41 -31.45
CA SER A 56 -12.98 -4.63 -31.59
C SER A 56 -12.95 -5.50 -30.33
N VAL A 57 -11.80 -5.61 -29.66
CA VAL A 57 -11.64 -6.36 -28.41
C VAL A 57 -12.35 -5.65 -27.26
N LEU A 58 -12.20 -4.32 -27.16
CA LEU A 58 -12.91 -3.52 -26.16
C LEU A 58 -14.43 -3.56 -26.34
N ASN A 59 -14.91 -3.58 -27.59
CA ASN A 59 -16.32 -3.77 -27.89
C ASN A 59 -16.84 -5.16 -27.45
N GLN A 60 -16.08 -6.22 -27.73
CA GLN A 60 -16.40 -7.59 -27.26
C GLN A 60 -16.41 -7.67 -25.72
N ALA A 61 -15.56 -6.89 -25.07
CA ALA A 61 -15.49 -6.78 -23.62
C ALA A 61 -16.60 -5.89 -23.00
N ALA A 62 -17.52 -5.38 -23.83
CA ALA A 62 -18.60 -4.49 -23.42
C ALA A 62 -18.11 -3.19 -22.73
N ALA A 63 -17.08 -2.55 -23.30
CA ALA A 63 -16.50 -1.32 -22.76
C ALA A 63 -17.52 -0.17 -22.64
N GLU A 64 -18.58 -0.16 -23.46
CA GLU A 64 -19.67 0.83 -23.41
C GLU A 64 -20.50 0.72 -22.11
N ASP A 65 -20.66 -0.53 -21.60
CA ASP A 65 -21.42 -0.80 -20.38
C ASP A 65 -20.54 -0.79 -19.11
N THR A 66 -19.26 -0.49 -19.25
CA THR A 66 -18.27 -0.59 -18.18
C THR A 66 -18.25 0.70 -17.33
N ASP A 67 -18.37 0.55 -16.02
CA ASP A 67 -18.24 1.65 -15.05
C ASP A 67 -16.80 2.09 -14.85
N LEU A 68 -15.89 1.11 -14.83
CA LEU A 68 -14.46 1.30 -14.51
C LEU A 68 -13.57 0.43 -15.40
N LEU A 69 -12.66 1.07 -16.13
CA LEU A 69 -11.59 0.40 -16.88
C LEU A 69 -10.26 0.50 -16.14
N ILE A 70 -9.56 -0.62 -15.98
CA ILE A 70 -8.25 -0.70 -15.31
C ILE A 70 -7.23 -1.30 -16.27
N ALA A 71 -6.37 -0.46 -16.86
CA ALA A 71 -5.35 -0.88 -17.81
C ALA A 71 -4.02 -1.20 -17.11
N LEU A 72 -3.68 -2.49 -17.01
CA LEU A 72 -2.54 -3.04 -16.27
C LEU A 72 -1.61 -3.90 -17.14
N THR A 73 -1.62 -3.71 -18.46
CA THR A 73 -0.72 -4.46 -19.34
C THR A 73 0.76 -4.10 -19.06
N ASN A 74 1.67 -4.81 -19.68
CA ASN A 74 3.12 -4.57 -19.53
C ASN A 74 3.66 -3.39 -20.38
N SER A 75 2.82 -2.71 -21.18
CA SER A 75 3.19 -1.53 -21.97
C SER A 75 2.40 -0.31 -21.53
N ASP A 76 3.11 0.76 -21.21
CA ASP A 76 2.52 2.05 -20.87
C ASP A 76 1.70 2.61 -22.03
N GLU A 77 2.21 2.48 -23.26
CA GLU A 77 1.58 2.95 -24.50
C GLU A 77 0.26 2.21 -24.75
N VAL A 78 0.24 0.88 -24.56
CA VAL A 78 -0.98 0.07 -24.69
C VAL A 78 -2.02 0.52 -23.68
N ASN A 79 -1.61 0.76 -22.43
CA ASN A 79 -2.50 1.21 -21.36
C ASN A 79 -3.09 2.59 -21.67
N MET A 80 -2.26 3.55 -22.12
CA MET A 80 -2.69 4.88 -22.50
C MET A 80 -3.64 4.87 -23.69
N ILE A 81 -3.32 4.11 -24.74
CA ILE A 81 -4.17 4.00 -25.93
C ILE A 81 -5.49 3.28 -25.63
N ALA A 82 -5.47 2.27 -24.78
CA ALA A 82 -6.70 1.60 -24.36
C ALA A 82 -7.65 2.57 -23.62
N CYS A 83 -7.13 3.43 -22.74
CA CYS A 83 -7.91 4.48 -22.08
C CYS A 83 -8.45 5.50 -23.10
N GLN A 84 -7.64 5.90 -24.08
CA GLN A 84 -8.07 6.80 -25.14
C GLN A 84 -9.21 6.21 -25.97
N VAL A 85 -9.10 4.95 -26.38
CA VAL A 85 -10.13 4.25 -27.16
C VAL A 85 -11.41 4.08 -26.33
N ALA A 86 -11.28 3.69 -25.06
CA ALA A 86 -12.41 3.54 -24.15
C ALA A 86 -13.18 4.86 -23.96
N TYR A 87 -12.47 5.98 -23.83
CA TYR A 87 -13.08 7.30 -23.74
C TYR A 87 -13.77 7.72 -25.05
N THR A 88 -13.04 7.62 -26.16
CA THR A 88 -13.49 8.19 -27.43
C THR A 88 -14.65 7.42 -28.03
N LEU A 89 -14.57 6.08 -28.05
CA LEU A 89 -15.55 5.22 -28.72
C LEU A 89 -16.64 4.71 -27.79
N PHE A 90 -16.34 4.47 -26.51
CA PHE A 90 -17.24 3.79 -25.60
C PHE A 90 -17.71 4.66 -24.43
N ARG A 91 -17.14 5.87 -24.26
CA ARG A 91 -17.51 6.80 -23.19
C ARG A 91 -17.42 6.20 -21.78
N THR A 92 -16.50 5.26 -21.57
CA THR A 92 -16.25 4.65 -20.27
C THR A 92 -15.95 5.74 -19.23
N PRO A 93 -16.71 5.80 -18.11
CA PRO A 93 -16.66 6.93 -17.18
C PRO A 93 -15.30 7.10 -16.50
N THR A 94 -14.79 6.01 -15.91
CA THR A 94 -13.54 6.04 -15.14
C THR A 94 -12.49 5.14 -15.75
N LYS A 95 -11.29 5.67 -15.96
CA LYS A 95 -10.16 4.99 -16.58
C LYS A 95 -8.92 5.12 -15.71
N ILE A 96 -8.41 3.98 -15.26
CA ILE A 96 -7.17 3.86 -14.49
C ILE A 96 -6.11 3.24 -15.38
N ALA A 97 -4.93 3.84 -15.45
CA ALA A 97 -3.81 3.30 -16.21
C ALA A 97 -2.55 3.11 -15.37
N ARG A 98 -1.89 1.97 -15.55
CA ARG A 98 -0.53 1.78 -15.08
C ARG A 98 0.43 2.46 -16.01
N VAL A 99 1.24 3.40 -15.48
CA VAL A 99 2.31 4.11 -16.17
C VAL A 99 3.59 4.03 -15.34
N ARG A 100 4.64 3.44 -15.92
CA ARG A 100 5.91 3.18 -15.24
C ARG A 100 7.03 4.14 -15.63
N SER A 101 7.00 4.59 -16.89
CA SER A 101 8.04 5.44 -17.43
C SER A 101 8.12 6.79 -16.71
N ALA A 102 9.32 7.10 -16.19
CA ALA A 102 9.57 8.40 -15.56
C ALA A 102 9.41 9.59 -16.53
N GLU A 103 9.51 9.35 -17.83
CA GLU A 103 9.32 10.40 -18.86
C GLU A 103 7.85 10.82 -18.93
N TYR A 104 6.92 9.87 -19.01
CA TYR A 104 5.49 10.17 -18.98
C TYR A 104 5.06 10.79 -17.63
N LEU A 105 5.61 10.28 -16.53
CA LEU A 105 5.28 10.78 -15.19
C LEU A 105 5.69 12.23 -14.97
N ARG A 106 6.83 12.67 -15.53
CA ARG A 106 7.28 14.07 -15.46
C ARG A 106 6.33 15.04 -16.16
N HIS A 107 5.69 14.59 -17.24
CA HIS A 107 4.76 15.38 -18.05
C HIS A 107 3.29 15.02 -17.77
N SER A 108 3.00 14.42 -16.62
CA SER A 108 1.66 13.90 -16.29
C SER A 108 0.58 14.99 -16.32
N ARG A 109 0.92 16.22 -15.90
CA ARG A 109 -0.01 17.34 -15.85
C ARG A 109 -0.41 17.87 -17.24
N GLU A 110 0.44 17.66 -18.24
CA GLU A 110 0.19 18.09 -19.63
C GLU A 110 -0.42 16.95 -20.46
N LEU A 111 0.01 15.72 -20.21
CA LEU A 111 -0.39 14.55 -21.01
C LEU A 111 -1.74 13.97 -20.58
N PHE A 112 -2.01 13.89 -19.28
CA PHE A 112 -3.17 13.16 -18.75
C PHE A 112 -4.32 14.13 -18.42
N LEU A 113 -4.86 14.73 -19.47
CA LEU A 113 -6.00 15.63 -19.42
C LEU A 113 -7.15 15.02 -20.23
N PRO A 114 -8.42 15.38 -19.93
CA PRO A 114 -9.57 14.92 -20.71
C PRO A 114 -9.47 15.20 -22.20
N ASP A 115 -8.85 16.33 -22.56
CA ASP A 115 -8.68 16.78 -23.95
C ASP A 115 -7.41 16.23 -24.64
N ALA A 116 -6.54 15.54 -23.90
CA ALA A 116 -5.33 14.90 -24.41
C ALA A 116 -5.43 13.38 -24.26
N LEU A 117 -4.82 12.79 -23.24
CA LEU A 117 -4.96 11.36 -22.91
C LEU A 117 -5.85 11.23 -21.68
N PRO A 118 -7.12 10.81 -21.83
CA PRO A 118 -8.13 10.82 -20.78
C PRO A 118 -7.94 9.68 -19.77
N ILE A 119 -6.93 9.81 -18.92
CA ILE A 119 -6.64 8.93 -17.80
C ILE A 119 -7.07 9.65 -16.54
N ASP A 120 -8.06 9.11 -15.84
CA ASP A 120 -8.59 9.71 -14.62
C ASP A 120 -7.68 9.45 -13.42
N VAL A 121 -7.07 8.26 -13.39
CA VAL A 121 -6.14 7.87 -12.34
C VAL A 121 -4.92 7.16 -12.94
N MET A 122 -3.75 7.61 -12.53
CA MET A 122 -2.48 7.02 -12.93
C MET A 122 -1.84 6.26 -11.76
N ILE A 123 -1.42 5.03 -12.00
CA ILE A 123 -0.76 4.19 -11.00
C ILE A 123 0.65 3.84 -11.47
N SER A 124 1.63 4.16 -10.64
CA SER A 124 3.03 3.73 -10.81
C SER A 124 3.43 2.79 -9.68
N PRO A 125 3.47 1.48 -9.90
CA PRO A 125 3.88 0.52 -8.88
C PRO A 125 5.26 0.81 -8.32
N GLU A 126 6.19 1.26 -9.16
CA GLU A 126 7.55 1.59 -8.78
C GLU A 126 7.59 2.79 -7.81
N GLN A 127 6.73 3.79 -8.04
CA GLN A 127 6.63 4.93 -7.13
C GLN A 127 6.00 4.52 -5.80
N LEU A 128 4.92 3.74 -5.83
CA LEU A 128 4.27 3.23 -4.62
C LEU A 128 5.22 2.43 -3.74
N VAL A 129 6.06 1.58 -4.36
CA VAL A 129 7.09 0.81 -3.65
C VAL A 129 8.16 1.73 -3.07
N THR A 130 8.66 2.69 -3.86
CA THR A 130 9.66 3.66 -3.41
C THR A 130 9.17 4.43 -2.19
N ASP A 131 7.93 4.92 -2.24
CA ASP A 131 7.30 5.66 -1.14
C ASP A 131 7.11 4.78 0.10
N SER A 132 6.74 3.51 -0.09
CA SER A 132 6.60 2.54 1.01
C SER A 132 7.94 2.26 1.71
N ILE A 133 9.01 2.03 0.94
CA ILE A 133 10.35 1.80 1.49
C ILE A 133 10.84 3.06 2.21
N HIS A 134 10.66 4.24 1.61
CA HIS A 134 11.05 5.51 2.21
C HIS A 134 10.40 5.69 3.59
N ARG A 135 9.09 5.47 3.69
CA ARG A 135 8.36 5.53 4.97
C ARG A 135 8.88 4.53 6.01
N LEU A 136 9.20 3.30 5.59
CA LEU A 136 9.80 2.31 6.50
C LEU A 136 11.20 2.71 6.99
N MET A 137 11.91 3.54 6.24
CA MET A 137 13.20 4.10 6.66
C MET A 137 13.03 5.30 7.59
N GLU A 138 12.00 6.11 7.41
CA GLU A 138 11.67 7.22 8.34
C GLU A 138 11.28 6.71 9.73
N TYR A 139 10.65 5.52 9.80
CA TYR A 139 10.23 4.88 11.05
C TYR A 139 10.93 3.54 11.26
N PRO A 140 12.21 3.55 11.68
CA PRO A 140 12.96 2.32 11.93
C PRO A 140 12.24 1.43 12.94
N GLY A 141 12.03 0.17 12.57
CA GLY A 141 11.30 -0.79 13.42
C GLY A 141 9.81 -0.88 13.14
N ALA A 142 9.23 -0.04 12.30
CA ALA A 142 7.89 -0.27 11.78
C ALA A 142 7.88 -1.47 10.82
N LEU A 143 6.80 -2.25 10.90
CA LEU A 143 6.46 -3.31 9.95
C LEU A 143 5.72 -2.73 8.75
N GLN A 144 4.84 -1.75 9.02
CA GLN A 144 4.03 -1.08 8.01
C GLN A 144 3.74 0.35 8.47
N VAL A 145 3.76 1.30 7.54
CA VAL A 145 3.40 2.71 7.79
C VAL A 145 2.42 3.15 6.70
N LEU A 146 1.24 3.58 7.11
CA LEU A 146 0.14 3.94 6.21
C LEU A 146 -0.37 5.33 6.59
N ASP A 147 -0.33 6.25 5.62
CA ASP A 147 -0.72 7.64 5.83
C ASP A 147 -2.15 7.91 5.37
N PHE A 148 -2.86 8.70 6.17
CA PHE A 148 -4.22 9.16 5.93
C PHE A 148 -4.27 10.69 6.01
N ALA A 149 -5.32 11.28 5.41
CA ALA A 149 -5.59 12.72 5.42
C ALA A 149 -4.33 13.54 5.07
N ASP A 150 -3.71 13.21 3.91
CA ASP A 150 -2.50 13.86 3.40
C ASP A 150 -1.31 13.85 4.38
N GLY A 151 -1.15 12.74 5.11
CA GLY A 151 -0.04 12.55 6.04
C GLY A 151 -0.22 13.20 7.41
N LYS A 152 -1.43 13.68 7.75
CA LYS A 152 -1.71 14.23 9.09
C LYS A 152 -1.81 13.14 10.15
N VAL A 153 -2.30 11.96 9.76
CA VAL A 153 -2.48 10.78 10.59
C VAL A 153 -1.77 9.60 9.94
N SER A 154 -1.10 8.79 10.75
CA SER A 154 -0.54 7.53 10.31
C SER A 154 -1.04 6.36 11.16
N LEU A 155 -1.30 5.25 10.49
CA LEU A 155 -1.47 3.93 11.09
C LEU A 155 -0.15 3.19 10.97
N VAL A 156 0.43 2.80 12.08
CA VAL A 156 1.76 2.17 12.12
C VAL A 156 1.67 0.81 12.81
N GLY A 157 2.13 -0.21 12.10
CA GLY A 157 2.31 -1.55 12.62
C GLY A 157 3.70 -1.73 13.19
N VAL A 158 3.81 -2.20 14.42
CA VAL A 158 5.09 -2.56 15.06
C VAL A 158 4.99 -3.90 15.74
N LYS A 159 6.10 -4.63 15.78
CA LYS A 159 6.19 -5.85 16.58
C LYS A 159 6.54 -5.48 18.01
N ALA A 160 5.76 -5.98 18.96
CA ALA A 160 6.01 -5.80 20.37
C ALA A 160 7.14 -6.74 20.83
N TYR A 161 8.21 -6.19 21.40
CA TYR A 161 9.36 -6.95 21.86
C TYR A 161 9.35 -7.09 23.38
N TYR A 162 9.84 -8.22 23.87
CA TYR A 162 10.03 -8.46 25.28
C TYR A 162 10.81 -7.31 25.94
N GLY A 163 10.27 -6.72 27.00
CA GLY A 163 10.88 -5.58 27.70
C GLY A 163 10.41 -4.21 27.18
N GLY A 164 9.51 -4.14 26.19
CA GLY A 164 8.82 -2.90 25.85
C GLY A 164 7.90 -2.45 27.00
N PRO A 165 7.81 -1.15 27.34
CA PRO A 165 7.04 -0.64 28.48
C PRO A 165 5.58 -1.10 28.51
N LEU A 166 4.94 -1.21 27.35
CA LEU A 166 3.54 -1.64 27.20
C LEU A 166 3.35 -3.16 27.10
N VAL A 167 4.43 -3.92 26.97
CA VAL A 167 4.33 -5.39 26.90
C VAL A 167 3.97 -5.96 28.27
N GLY A 168 2.88 -6.73 28.33
CA GLY A 168 2.29 -7.23 29.58
C GLY A 168 1.32 -6.26 30.24
N GLN A 169 1.08 -5.07 29.65
CA GLN A 169 0.14 -4.08 30.15
C GLN A 169 -1.19 -4.12 29.39
N ALA A 170 -2.27 -3.73 30.07
CA ALA A 170 -3.58 -3.56 29.45
C ALA A 170 -3.65 -2.23 28.66
N LEU A 171 -4.35 -2.21 27.53
CA LEU A 171 -4.46 -1.01 26.68
C LEU A 171 -5.03 0.21 27.40
N ARG A 172 -5.88 0.02 28.42
CA ARG A 172 -6.40 1.12 29.26
C ARG A 172 -5.31 1.91 29.98
N THR A 173 -4.10 1.36 30.15
CA THR A 173 -2.97 2.05 30.79
C THR A 173 -2.20 2.98 29.84
N LEU A 174 -2.46 2.90 28.53
CA LEU A 174 -1.81 3.71 27.50
C LEU A 174 -1.77 5.23 27.82
N PRO A 175 -2.87 5.88 28.25
CA PRO A 175 -2.84 7.32 28.60
C PRO A 175 -1.92 7.65 29.76
N SER A 176 -1.69 6.72 30.69
CA SER A 176 -0.80 6.90 31.84
C SER A 176 0.67 6.83 31.43
N HIS A 177 0.99 5.99 30.43
CA HIS A 177 2.35 5.88 29.89
C HIS A 177 2.74 7.08 29.03
N MET A 178 1.78 7.65 28.31
CA MET A 178 2.03 8.75 27.36
C MET A 178 1.09 9.93 27.60
N PRO A 179 1.27 10.69 28.70
CA PRO A 179 0.44 11.84 29.01
C PRO A 179 0.50 12.89 27.86
N GLY A 180 -0.65 13.32 27.36
CA GLY A 180 -0.76 14.30 26.29
C GLY A 180 -0.55 13.76 24.86
N ILE A 181 -0.31 12.47 24.69
CA ILE A 181 -0.27 11.81 23.38
C ILE A 181 -1.58 11.06 23.15
N HIS A 182 -2.37 11.55 22.20
CA HIS A 182 -3.60 10.88 21.80
C HIS A 182 -3.29 9.80 20.75
N THR A 183 -3.57 8.55 21.10
CA THR A 183 -3.40 7.38 20.22
C THR A 183 -4.44 6.33 20.53
N ARG A 184 -4.69 5.45 19.58
CA ARG A 184 -5.53 4.26 19.74
C ARG A 184 -4.85 3.07 19.06
N VAL A 185 -4.90 1.91 19.70
CA VAL A 185 -4.59 0.65 19.06
C VAL A 185 -5.79 0.26 18.20
N ALA A 186 -5.58 0.18 16.89
CA ALA A 186 -6.61 -0.14 15.90
C ALA A 186 -6.77 -1.65 15.73
N ALA A 187 -5.67 -2.41 15.80
CA ALA A 187 -5.66 -3.88 15.73
C ALA A 187 -4.43 -4.46 16.43
N ILE A 188 -4.56 -5.70 16.85
CA ILE A 188 -3.45 -6.55 17.27
C ILE A 188 -3.54 -7.85 16.47
N PHE A 189 -2.41 -8.28 15.89
CA PHE A 189 -2.30 -9.61 15.30
C PHE A 189 -1.39 -10.46 16.19
N ARG A 190 -1.93 -11.56 16.68
CA ARG A 190 -1.25 -12.54 17.52
C ARG A 190 -1.24 -13.89 16.82
N GLN A 191 -0.06 -14.42 16.53
CA GLN A 191 0.10 -15.69 15.81
C GLN A 191 -0.75 -15.76 14.52
N GLY A 192 -0.82 -14.65 13.77
CA GLY A 192 -1.58 -14.54 12.53
C GLY A 192 -3.08 -14.25 12.68
N SER A 193 -3.64 -14.30 13.89
CA SER A 193 -5.06 -14.03 14.15
C SER A 193 -5.28 -12.59 14.58
N ALA A 194 -6.30 -11.93 14.01
CA ALA A 194 -6.69 -10.56 14.39
C ALA A 194 -7.42 -10.57 15.74
N ILE A 195 -7.03 -9.68 16.63
CA ILE A 195 -7.68 -9.40 17.92
C ILE A 195 -8.25 -7.99 17.86
N ILE A 196 -9.53 -7.84 18.17
CA ILE A 196 -10.17 -6.53 18.35
C ILE A 196 -9.70 -5.97 19.70
N PRO A 197 -9.02 -4.79 19.71
CA PRO A 197 -8.48 -4.27 20.96
C PRO A 197 -9.58 -3.70 21.85
N GLU A 198 -9.62 -4.18 23.08
CA GLU A 198 -10.45 -3.63 24.16
C GLU A 198 -9.56 -3.07 25.27
N GLY A 199 -10.13 -2.28 26.19
CA GLY A 199 -9.35 -1.65 27.28
C GLY A 199 -8.56 -2.64 28.13
N ASP A 200 -9.09 -3.85 28.33
CA ASP A 200 -8.45 -4.91 29.11
C ASP A 200 -7.55 -5.86 28.30
N THR A 201 -7.45 -5.64 26.98
CA THR A 201 -6.55 -6.43 26.12
C THR A 201 -5.11 -6.20 26.54
N LEU A 202 -4.38 -7.28 26.84
CA LEU A 202 -2.97 -7.26 27.18
C LEU A 202 -2.13 -7.36 25.91
N ILE A 203 -1.14 -6.49 25.75
CA ILE A 203 -0.12 -6.61 24.72
C ILE A 203 0.88 -7.68 25.13
N GLN A 204 1.13 -8.66 24.25
CA GLN A 204 2.11 -9.73 24.49
C GLN A 204 3.36 -9.50 23.63
N ALA A 205 4.48 -10.10 24.03
CA ALA A 205 5.64 -10.14 23.17
C ALA A 205 5.30 -10.87 21.85
N ASP A 206 5.90 -10.43 20.75
CA ASP A 206 5.65 -10.88 19.39
C ASP A 206 4.28 -10.50 18.79
N ASP A 207 3.41 -9.81 19.54
CA ASP A 207 2.22 -9.19 18.93
C ASP A 207 2.62 -8.14 17.88
N GLU A 208 1.91 -8.13 16.77
CA GLU A 208 1.97 -7.01 15.84
C GLU A 208 0.85 -6.05 16.20
N VAL A 209 1.25 -4.90 16.72
CA VAL A 209 0.35 -3.86 17.21
C VAL A 209 0.23 -2.75 16.18
N PHE A 210 -0.98 -2.53 15.69
CA PHE A 210 -1.30 -1.42 14.79
C PHE A 210 -1.94 -0.30 15.60
N PHE A 211 -1.26 0.85 15.64
CA PHE A 211 -1.77 2.02 16.33
C PHE A 211 -1.92 3.21 15.38
N ILE A 212 -2.90 4.06 15.66
CA ILE A 212 -3.19 5.27 14.90
C ILE A 212 -2.92 6.50 15.76
N ALA A 213 -2.23 7.47 15.17
CA ALA A 213 -1.95 8.74 15.82
C ALA A 213 -1.61 9.84 14.81
N ALA A 214 -1.58 11.08 15.30
CA ALA A 214 -0.98 12.18 14.55
C ALA A 214 0.50 11.88 14.26
N ASN A 215 0.96 12.21 13.05
CA ASN A 215 2.29 11.84 12.55
C ASN A 215 3.43 12.26 13.50
N LYS A 216 3.32 13.44 14.10
CA LYS A 216 4.29 13.95 15.08
C LYS A 216 4.49 13.07 16.32
N ASN A 217 3.52 12.22 16.65
CA ASN A 217 3.50 11.39 17.86
C ASN A 217 3.99 9.97 17.62
N ILE A 218 4.14 9.53 16.36
CA ILE A 218 4.42 8.14 16.00
C ILE A 218 5.68 7.59 16.68
N ARG A 219 6.79 8.34 16.64
CA ARG A 219 8.05 7.90 17.25
C ARG A 219 7.94 7.68 18.78
N ALA A 220 7.22 8.55 19.47
CA ALA A 220 7.02 8.43 20.91
C ALA A 220 6.22 7.16 21.24
N ILE A 221 5.18 6.85 20.46
CA ILE A 221 4.36 5.63 20.67
C ILE A 221 5.17 4.37 20.36
N MET A 222 5.96 4.38 19.29
CA MET A 222 6.82 3.24 18.96
C MET A 222 7.78 2.90 20.10
N SER A 223 8.30 3.90 20.83
CA SER A 223 9.22 3.67 21.95
C SER A 223 8.59 2.94 23.13
N GLU A 224 7.26 2.99 23.29
CA GLU A 224 6.53 2.26 24.32
C GLU A 224 6.36 0.76 24.02
N LEU A 225 6.42 0.38 22.74
CA LEU A 225 6.28 -1.02 22.31
C LEU A 225 7.62 -1.71 22.14
N ARG A 226 8.65 -0.93 21.83
CA ARG A 226 9.99 -1.45 21.59
C ARG A 226 11.06 -0.38 21.82
N ARG A 227 12.30 -0.82 22.05
CA ARG A 227 13.43 0.09 22.03
C ARG A 227 13.60 0.63 20.60
N LEU A 228 13.61 1.97 20.45
CA LEU A 228 13.79 2.59 19.13
C LEU A 228 15.15 2.24 18.53
N ASP A 229 15.13 1.86 17.27
CA ASP A 229 16.36 1.67 16.51
C ASP A 229 17.08 3.00 16.30
N LYS A 230 18.39 2.94 16.08
CA LYS A 230 19.18 4.13 15.75
C LYS A 230 18.68 4.76 14.45
N GLN A 231 18.92 6.06 14.30
CA GLN A 231 18.65 6.75 13.04
C GLN A 231 19.44 6.11 11.90
N ILE A 232 18.78 5.80 10.80
CA ILE A 232 19.39 5.24 9.60
C ILE A 232 20.31 6.28 8.98
N LYS A 233 21.54 5.90 8.67
CA LYS A 233 22.54 6.74 8.01
C LYS A 233 23.15 6.08 6.80
N ARG A 234 23.43 4.78 6.86
CA ARG A 234 24.11 4.00 5.82
C ARG A 234 23.16 2.98 5.20
N ILE A 235 22.98 3.09 3.91
CA ILE A 235 22.04 2.27 3.15
C ILE A 235 22.78 1.61 1.99
N ILE A 236 22.59 0.31 1.83
CA ILE A 236 23.01 -0.43 0.62
C ILE A 236 21.75 -0.88 -0.12
N LEU A 237 21.63 -0.49 -1.38
CA LEU A 237 20.57 -0.92 -2.29
C LEU A 237 21.14 -1.97 -3.25
N ALA A 238 20.54 -3.15 -3.30
CA ALA A 238 20.86 -4.18 -4.29
C ALA A 238 19.88 -4.07 -5.46
N GLY A 239 20.37 -3.64 -6.61
CA GLY A 239 19.62 -3.39 -7.83
C GLY A 239 19.51 -1.90 -8.18
N GLY A 240 20.03 -1.52 -9.36
CA GLY A 240 19.98 -0.16 -9.92
C GLY A 240 18.87 0.08 -10.95
N GLY A 241 17.85 -0.79 -10.96
CA GLY A 241 16.69 -0.69 -11.85
C GLY A 241 15.77 0.50 -11.52
N ASN A 242 14.54 0.48 -12.04
CA ASN A 242 13.58 1.59 -11.87
C ASN A 242 13.32 1.95 -10.40
N ILE A 243 13.12 0.95 -9.54
CA ILE A 243 12.86 1.18 -8.11
C ILE A 243 14.14 1.62 -7.41
N GLY A 244 15.25 0.90 -7.59
CA GLY A 244 16.52 1.22 -6.93
C GLY A 244 17.07 2.59 -7.29
N SER A 245 16.97 3.00 -8.55
CA SER A 245 17.41 4.34 -9.00
C SER A 245 16.55 5.46 -8.39
N ARG A 246 15.23 5.29 -8.34
CA ARG A 246 14.32 6.26 -7.70
C ARG A 246 14.57 6.35 -6.19
N LEU A 247 14.75 5.20 -5.55
CA LEU A 247 15.01 5.13 -4.12
C LEU A 247 16.35 5.77 -3.77
N ALA A 248 17.41 5.50 -4.55
CA ALA A 248 18.70 6.15 -4.38
C ALA A 248 18.61 7.67 -4.49
N GLN A 249 17.92 8.18 -5.52
CA GLN A 249 17.68 9.63 -5.70
C GLN A 249 16.91 10.25 -4.53
N ALA A 250 15.90 9.56 -4.01
CA ALA A 250 15.11 10.05 -2.89
C ALA A 250 15.90 10.10 -1.57
N LEU A 251 16.86 9.18 -1.38
CA LEU A 251 17.57 9.00 -0.13
C LEU A 251 18.95 9.67 -0.07
N GLU A 252 19.60 9.94 -1.21
CA GLU A 252 21.00 10.37 -1.26
C GLU A 252 21.29 11.75 -0.64
N HIS A 253 20.26 12.58 -0.42
CA HIS A 253 20.43 13.89 0.23
C HIS A 253 20.63 13.76 1.74
N ASP A 254 19.93 12.81 2.36
CA ASP A 254 19.86 12.68 3.82
C ASP A 254 20.63 11.46 4.34
N HIS A 255 21.02 10.53 3.45
CA HIS A 255 21.67 9.27 3.79
C HIS A 255 22.91 9.01 2.93
N GLN A 256 23.82 8.20 3.45
CA GLN A 256 24.93 7.62 2.69
C GLN A 256 24.42 6.38 1.95
N VAL A 257 24.21 6.51 0.64
CA VAL A 257 23.64 5.45 -0.19
C VAL A 257 24.71 4.82 -1.06
N LYS A 258 24.79 3.50 -1.05
CA LYS A 258 25.53 2.68 -2.02
C LYS A 258 24.53 1.86 -2.83
N VAL A 259 24.76 1.74 -4.13
CA VAL A 259 23.93 0.91 -5.02
C VAL A 259 24.81 -0.15 -5.65
N ILE A 260 24.48 -1.43 -5.46
CA ILE A 260 25.14 -2.55 -6.11
C ILE A 260 24.29 -2.98 -7.31
N GLU A 261 24.86 -2.92 -8.52
CA GLU A 261 24.19 -3.27 -9.76
C GLU A 261 25.04 -4.24 -10.59
N ASN A 262 24.45 -5.38 -10.94
CA ASN A 262 25.16 -6.44 -11.65
C ASN A 262 25.44 -6.10 -13.12
N ASN A 263 24.57 -5.32 -13.77
CA ASN A 263 24.76 -4.90 -15.15
C ASN A 263 25.65 -3.64 -15.22
N ARG A 264 26.86 -3.78 -15.72
CA ARG A 264 27.85 -2.69 -15.82
C ARG A 264 27.35 -1.48 -16.61
N ALA A 265 26.56 -1.68 -17.68
CA ALA A 265 26.03 -0.57 -18.47
C ALA A 265 24.93 0.20 -17.69
N VAL A 266 24.14 -0.50 -16.88
CA VAL A 266 23.15 0.13 -15.98
C VAL A 266 23.88 0.86 -14.87
N ALA A 267 24.88 0.24 -14.24
CA ALA A 267 25.69 0.86 -13.19
C ALA A 267 26.36 2.16 -13.65
N LEU A 268 26.94 2.16 -14.87
CA LEU A 268 27.55 3.36 -15.44
C LEU A 268 26.54 4.49 -15.63
N ARG A 269 25.41 4.21 -16.28
CA ARG A 269 24.33 5.23 -16.46
C ARG A 269 23.81 5.74 -15.12
N LEU A 270 23.71 4.88 -14.12
CA LEU A 270 23.24 5.26 -12.81
C LEU A 270 24.25 6.17 -12.09
N SER A 271 25.54 5.89 -12.18
CA SER A 271 26.60 6.73 -11.60
C SER A 271 26.66 8.13 -12.21
N GLU A 272 26.22 8.31 -13.47
CA GLU A 272 26.11 9.63 -14.11
C GLU A 272 24.89 10.43 -13.64
N ARG A 273 23.86 9.73 -13.13
CA ARG A 273 22.58 10.35 -12.72
C ARG A 273 22.50 10.69 -11.25
N LEU A 274 23.15 9.90 -10.40
CA LEU A 274 23.16 10.08 -8.95
C LEU A 274 24.23 11.10 -8.55
N ALA A 275 23.84 12.04 -7.67
CA ALA A 275 24.71 13.15 -7.29
C ALA A 275 25.65 12.79 -6.11
N ARG A 276 25.20 11.93 -5.20
CA ARG A 276 25.92 11.62 -3.93
C ARG A 276 26.06 10.13 -3.65
N SER A 277 25.26 9.30 -4.29
CA SER A 277 25.31 7.85 -4.10
C SER A 277 26.53 7.23 -4.77
N ILE A 278 27.12 6.21 -4.15
CA ILE A 278 28.20 5.40 -4.73
C ILE A 278 27.56 4.25 -5.48
N VAL A 279 27.91 4.06 -6.76
CA VAL A 279 27.43 2.95 -7.57
C VAL A 279 28.54 1.93 -7.78
N LEU A 280 28.29 0.69 -7.41
CA LEU A 280 29.21 -0.43 -7.49
C LEU A 280 28.71 -1.43 -8.55
N ALA A 281 29.57 -1.78 -9.50
CA ALA A 281 29.25 -2.82 -10.47
C ALA A 281 29.65 -4.19 -9.90
N GLY A 282 28.64 -5.00 -9.51
CA GLY A 282 28.88 -6.30 -8.88
C GLY A 282 27.61 -7.05 -8.54
N ASN A 283 27.76 -8.24 -7.99
CA ASN A 283 26.64 -9.06 -7.53
C ASN A 283 26.39 -8.80 -6.04
N ALA A 284 25.15 -8.42 -5.69
CA ALA A 284 24.76 -8.17 -4.30
C ALA A 284 24.71 -9.43 -3.42
N ALA A 285 24.81 -10.62 -3.99
CA ALA A 285 24.99 -11.90 -3.28
C ALA A 285 26.47 -12.33 -3.15
N ASP A 286 27.41 -11.45 -3.48
CA ASP A 286 28.85 -11.71 -3.31
C ASP A 286 29.26 -11.29 -1.90
N GLU A 287 29.73 -12.28 -1.11
CA GLU A 287 30.12 -12.12 0.29
C GLU A 287 31.36 -11.20 0.43
N GLU A 288 32.35 -11.34 -0.44
CA GLU A 288 33.56 -10.54 -0.40
C GLU A 288 33.24 -9.06 -0.68
N LEU A 289 32.44 -8.77 -1.70
CA LEU A 289 32.00 -7.42 -2.01
C LEU A 289 31.24 -6.78 -0.83
N LEU A 290 30.33 -7.52 -0.19
CA LEU A 290 29.56 -6.98 0.94
C LEU A 290 30.47 -6.68 2.14
N ILE A 291 31.47 -7.51 2.42
CA ILE A 291 32.44 -7.28 3.50
C ILE A 291 33.32 -6.07 3.18
N GLU A 292 33.85 -5.94 1.96
CA GLU A 292 34.64 -4.78 1.52
C GLU A 292 33.86 -3.47 1.66
N GLU A 293 32.54 -3.52 1.41
CA GLU A 293 31.65 -2.36 1.51
C GLU A 293 31.12 -2.10 2.93
N ASN A 294 31.65 -2.79 3.94
CA ASN A 294 31.36 -2.66 5.37
C ASN A 294 29.89 -2.95 5.70
N ILE A 295 29.37 -4.08 5.26
CA ILE A 295 27.98 -4.50 5.48
C ILE A 295 27.61 -4.55 6.97
N GLU A 296 28.52 -4.91 7.86
CA GLU A 296 28.33 -4.97 9.32
C GLU A 296 27.99 -3.60 9.94
N ASN A 297 28.39 -2.50 9.28
CA ASN A 297 28.09 -1.14 9.70
C ASN A 297 26.93 -0.52 8.91
N THR A 298 26.24 -1.32 8.10
CA THR A 298 25.09 -0.87 7.28
C THR A 298 23.82 -0.91 8.11
N ASP A 299 23.13 0.23 8.19
CA ASP A 299 21.87 0.34 8.94
C ASP A 299 20.73 -0.37 8.21
N VAL A 300 20.67 -0.24 6.86
CA VAL A 300 19.67 -0.89 6.02
C VAL A 300 20.30 -1.45 4.75
N PHE A 301 20.06 -2.74 4.50
CA PHE A 301 20.26 -3.36 3.21
C PHE A 301 18.89 -3.61 2.55
N CYS A 302 18.69 -3.12 1.34
CA CYS A 302 17.41 -3.23 0.64
C CYS A 302 17.60 -3.85 -0.75
N ALA A 303 17.12 -5.08 -0.94
CA ALA A 303 17.17 -5.78 -2.23
C ALA A 303 15.94 -5.46 -3.06
N VAL A 304 16.14 -4.79 -4.21
CA VAL A 304 15.09 -4.26 -5.09
C VAL A 304 15.34 -4.59 -6.57
N THR A 305 15.91 -5.75 -6.83
CA THR A 305 16.06 -6.26 -8.20
C THR A 305 14.71 -6.79 -8.71
N ASN A 306 14.68 -7.23 -9.96
CA ASN A 306 13.50 -7.89 -10.55
C ASN A 306 13.45 -9.41 -10.32
N ASP A 307 14.41 -9.96 -9.59
CA ASP A 307 14.55 -11.38 -9.29
C ASP A 307 14.31 -11.64 -7.80
N ASP A 308 13.23 -12.34 -7.48
CA ASP A 308 12.81 -12.59 -6.11
C ASP A 308 13.84 -13.44 -5.34
N GLU A 309 14.38 -14.45 -6.00
CA GLU A 309 15.39 -15.36 -5.41
C GLU A 309 16.68 -14.61 -5.07
N ALA A 310 17.13 -13.75 -6.00
CA ALA A 310 18.31 -12.91 -5.76
C ALA A 310 18.06 -11.91 -4.62
N ASN A 311 16.86 -11.32 -4.55
CA ASN A 311 16.49 -10.40 -3.47
C ASN A 311 16.47 -11.10 -2.11
N ILE A 312 15.87 -12.29 -2.02
CA ILE A 312 15.80 -13.07 -0.78
C ILE A 312 17.21 -13.49 -0.34
N LEU A 313 17.99 -14.09 -1.24
CA LEU A 313 19.32 -14.62 -0.89
C LEU A 313 20.30 -13.51 -0.52
N SER A 314 20.32 -12.40 -1.24
CA SER A 314 21.19 -11.27 -0.91
C SER A 314 20.82 -10.61 0.41
N ALA A 315 19.50 -10.45 0.70
CA ALA A 315 19.03 -9.92 1.97
C ALA A 315 19.38 -10.84 3.16
N MET A 316 19.21 -12.18 3.00
CA MET A 316 19.60 -13.16 4.02
C MET A 316 21.10 -13.17 4.25
N LEU A 317 21.92 -13.06 3.19
CA LEU A 317 23.37 -12.97 3.27
C LEU A 317 23.78 -11.68 4.01
N ALA A 318 23.22 -10.54 3.62
CA ALA A 318 23.48 -9.26 4.29
C ALA A 318 23.14 -9.31 5.79
N LYS A 319 22.03 -9.94 6.16
CA LYS A 319 21.65 -10.15 7.57
C LYS A 319 22.66 -11.00 8.32
N ARG A 320 23.10 -12.10 7.72
CA ARG A 320 24.12 -12.99 8.30
C ARG A 320 25.46 -12.26 8.50
N LEU A 321 25.82 -11.37 7.59
CA LEU A 321 27.04 -10.58 7.65
C LEU A 321 26.96 -9.35 8.57
N GLY A 322 25.82 -9.12 9.24
CA GLY A 322 25.67 -8.13 10.29
C GLY A 322 24.92 -6.86 9.91
N ALA A 323 24.30 -6.76 8.72
CA ALA A 323 23.40 -5.65 8.42
C ALA A 323 22.30 -5.54 9.48
N HIS A 324 22.06 -4.34 10.01
CA HIS A 324 21.13 -4.14 11.11
C HIS A 324 19.69 -4.47 10.69
N LYS A 325 19.24 -3.93 9.56
CA LYS A 325 17.91 -4.19 8.98
C LYS A 325 18.03 -4.62 7.54
N VAL A 326 17.29 -5.65 7.15
CA VAL A 326 17.24 -6.11 5.75
C VAL A 326 15.82 -6.07 5.22
N MET A 327 15.67 -5.59 3.99
CA MET A 327 14.40 -5.50 3.28
C MET A 327 14.54 -6.19 1.92
N ALA A 328 13.48 -6.85 1.46
CA ALA A 328 13.44 -7.48 0.15
C ALA A 328 12.15 -7.18 -0.59
N LEU A 329 12.28 -6.82 -1.87
CA LEU A 329 11.17 -6.74 -2.80
C LEU A 329 10.84 -8.16 -3.28
N ILE A 330 9.59 -8.56 -3.15
CA ILE A 330 9.11 -9.88 -3.57
C ILE A 330 7.84 -9.73 -4.40
N ASN A 331 7.89 -10.22 -5.62
CA ASN A 331 6.77 -10.16 -6.57
C ASN A 331 5.81 -11.34 -6.40
N ARG A 332 6.34 -12.55 -6.11
CA ARG A 332 5.53 -13.78 -5.98
C ARG A 332 4.97 -13.90 -4.57
N MET A 333 3.64 -13.87 -4.44
CA MET A 333 2.97 -13.95 -3.14
C MET A 333 3.33 -15.20 -2.34
N ALA A 334 3.53 -16.35 -3.02
CA ALA A 334 3.95 -17.58 -2.35
C ALA A 334 5.31 -17.46 -1.61
N TYR A 335 6.22 -16.63 -2.12
CA TYR A 335 7.49 -16.37 -1.46
C TYR A 335 7.36 -15.39 -0.29
N VAL A 336 6.44 -14.43 -0.38
CA VAL A 336 6.16 -13.50 0.71
C VAL A 336 5.83 -14.26 2.00
N ASP A 337 4.91 -15.24 1.90
CA ASP A 337 4.49 -16.06 3.06
C ASP A 337 5.66 -16.85 3.68
N LEU A 338 6.46 -17.45 2.83
CA LEU A 338 7.62 -18.25 3.25
C LEU A 338 8.67 -17.39 3.96
N VAL A 339 8.99 -16.22 3.36
CA VAL A 339 10.04 -15.33 3.86
C VAL A 339 9.64 -14.66 5.16
N GLU A 340 8.39 -14.20 5.29
CA GLU A 340 7.91 -13.64 6.56
C GLU A 340 7.85 -14.67 7.68
N ALA A 341 7.43 -15.91 7.37
CA ALA A 341 7.43 -17.00 8.36
C ALA A 341 8.83 -17.34 8.86
N SER A 342 9.87 -17.13 8.05
CA SER A 342 11.26 -17.36 8.45
C SER A 342 11.77 -16.36 9.50
N GLY A 343 11.20 -15.15 9.54
CA GLY A 343 11.61 -14.07 10.45
C GLY A 343 13.02 -13.52 10.21
N VAL A 344 13.70 -13.91 9.13
CA VAL A 344 15.09 -13.49 8.82
C VAL A 344 15.11 -12.13 8.14
N ILE A 345 14.14 -11.86 7.25
CA ILE A 345 14.00 -10.57 6.55
C ILE A 345 13.07 -9.68 7.37
N ASP A 346 13.56 -8.50 7.74
CA ASP A 346 12.86 -7.58 8.64
C ASP A 346 11.63 -6.91 8.01
N ALA A 347 11.65 -6.70 6.68
CA ALA A 347 10.49 -6.18 5.95
C ALA A 347 10.44 -6.72 4.53
N VAL A 348 9.29 -7.25 4.15
CA VAL A 348 8.99 -7.71 2.78
C VAL A 348 8.13 -6.65 2.10
N ILE A 349 8.52 -6.27 0.90
CA ILE A 349 7.81 -5.26 0.10
C ILE A 349 7.25 -5.93 -1.16
N SER A 350 5.93 -5.88 -1.32
CA SER A 350 5.25 -6.42 -2.51
C SER A 350 4.70 -5.30 -3.39
N PRO A 351 5.23 -5.11 -4.61
CA PRO A 351 4.70 -4.16 -5.57
C PRO A 351 3.23 -4.44 -5.91
N GLN A 352 2.87 -5.70 -5.92
CA GLN A 352 1.52 -6.15 -6.18
C GLN A 352 0.55 -5.67 -5.10
N GLN A 353 0.87 -5.86 -3.81
CA GLN A 353 0.05 -5.40 -2.70
C GLN A 353 -0.08 -3.87 -2.67
N ALA A 354 1.03 -3.15 -2.92
CA ALA A 354 1.02 -1.69 -2.99
C ALA A 354 0.09 -1.19 -4.11
N THR A 355 0.14 -1.85 -5.27
CA THR A 355 -0.73 -1.51 -6.41
C THR A 355 -2.19 -1.81 -6.15
N ILE A 356 -2.50 -2.98 -5.58
CA ILE A 356 -3.87 -3.36 -5.22
C ILE A 356 -4.44 -2.36 -4.21
N GLY A 357 -3.71 -2.01 -3.16
CA GLY A 357 -4.16 -1.02 -2.18
C GLY A 357 -4.50 0.32 -2.80
N SER A 358 -3.66 0.80 -3.74
CA SER A 358 -3.94 2.04 -4.48
C SER A 358 -5.14 1.91 -5.42
N LEU A 359 -5.32 0.78 -6.10
CA LEU A 359 -6.47 0.55 -6.98
C LEU A 359 -7.79 0.47 -6.22
N LEU A 360 -7.80 -0.21 -5.08
CA LEU A 360 -9.02 -0.40 -4.28
C LEU A 360 -9.66 0.92 -3.86
N SER A 361 -8.89 1.96 -3.58
CA SER A 361 -9.44 3.28 -3.24
C SER A 361 -10.30 3.88 -4.36
N HIS A 362 -10.02 3.54 -5.61
CA HIS A 362 -10.76 4.04 -6.78
C HIS A 362 -11.94 3.13 -7.20
N VAL A 363 -11.99 1.91 -6.65
CA VAL A 363 -13.09 0.95 -6.89
C VAL A 363 -14.19 1.10 -5.84
N ARG A 364 -13.87 1.64 -4.66
CA ARG A 364 -14.81 1.81 -3.55
C ARG A 364 -15.93 2.79 -3.91
N ARG A 365 -17.12 2.51 -3.40
CA ARG A 365 -18.30 3.36 -3.57
C ARG A 365 -18.42 4.36 -2.42
N GLY A 366 -19.06 5.50 -2.70
CA GLY A 366 -19.24 6.55 -1.71
C GLY A 366 -18.01 7.45 -1.60
N ASP A 367 -17.89 8.13 -0.49
CA ASP A 367 -16.86 9.14 -0.23
C ASP A 367 -15.56 8.53 0.35
N VAL A 368 -15.23 7.30 -0.07
CA VAL A 368 -13.99 6.63 0.31
C VAL A 368 -12.82 7.17 -0.51
N VAL A 369 -11.85 7.75 0.18
CA VAL A 369 -10.69 8.44 -0.43
C VAL A 369 -9.47 7.55 -0.47
N LYS A 370 -9.30 6.67 0.54
CA LYS A 370 -8.12 5.84 0.68
C LYS A 370 -8.46 4.48 1.28
N VAL A 371 -7.82 3.44 0.77
CA VAL A 371 -7.92 2.09 1.31
C VAL A 371 -6.53 1.48 1.41
N HIS A 372 -6.21 0.95 2.57
CA HIS A 372 -4.99 0.22 2.81
C HIS A 372 -5.31 -1.19 3.30
N SER A 373 -4.74 -2.17 2.63
CA SER A 373 -4.79 -3.55 3.08
C SER A 373 -3.76 -3.77 4.18
N LEU A 374 -4.21 -4.36 5.28
CA LEU A 374 -3.38 -4.74 6.41
C LEU A 374 -3.19 -6.25 6.41
N ARG A 375 -1.97 -6.66 6.76
CA ARG A 375 -1.68 -8.09 6.87
C ARG A 375 -2.25 -8.91 5.70
N ARG A 376 -1.95 -8.50 4.44
CA ARG A 376 -2.34 -9.21 3.21
C ARG A 376 -3.84 -9.37 3.02
N GLY A 377 -4.59 -8.39 3.47
CA GLY A 377 -6.03 -8.41 3.34
C GLY A 377 -6.75 -9.12 4.48
N ALA A 378 -6.09 -9.44 5.58
CA ALA A 378 -6.76 -9.88 6.80
C ALA A 378 -7.63 -8.79 7.42
N ALA A 379 -7.28 -7.52 7.18
CA ALA A 379 -8.05 -6.36 7.59
C ALA A 379 -7.83 -5.22 6.59
N GLU A 380 -8.70 -4.20 6.66
CA GLU A 380 -8.56 -2.96 5.87
C GLU A 380 -8.62 -1.74 6.78
N ALA A 381 -7.80 -0.74 6.45
CA ALA A 381 -7.92 0.60 6.99
C ALA A 381 -8.43 1.52 5.87
N ILE A 382 -9.51 2.23 6.16
CA ILE A 382 -10.29 2.99 5.17
C ILE A 382 -10.36 4.43 5.63
N GLU A 383 -10.13 5.37 4.72
CA GLU A 383 -10.42 6.78 4.90
C GLU A 383 -11.66 7.14 4.10
N ALA A 384 -12.68 7.67 4.78
CA ALA A 384 -13.90 8.16 4.16
C ALA A 384 -14.19 9.59 4.61
N ILE A 385 -14.70 10.42 3.72
CA ILE A 385 -15.13 11.79 4.03
C ILE A 385 -16.60 11.78 4.43
N ALA A 386 -16.93 12.44 5.52
CA ALA A 386 -18.31 12.55 6.02
C ALA A 386 -19.01 13.76 5.36
N HIS A 387 -19.73 13.52 4.28
CA HIS A 387 -20.49 14.57 3.58
C HIS A 387 -21.95 14.68 4.05
N GLY A 388 -22.54 15.84 3.75
CA GLY A 388 -23.94 16.13 4.05
C GLY A 388 -24.16 16.71 5.45
N ASP A 389 -25.39 16.60 5.94
CA ASP A 389 -25.81 17.07 7.25
C ASP A 389 -26.54 15.96 8.04
N ARG A 390 -27.07 16.30 9.21
CA ARG A 390 -27.75 15.34 10.08
C ARG A 390 -28.98 14.69 9.45
N SER A 391 -29.60 15.33 8.45
CA SER A 391 -30.81 14.85 7.76
C SER A 391 -30.48 13.94 6.57
N THR A 392 -29.37 14.21 5.87
CA THR A 392 -28.97 13.52 4.65
C THR A 392 -27.87 12.46 4.87
N SER A 393 -27.11 12.58 5.96
CA SER A 393 -26.03 11.67 6.31
C SER A 393 -26.41 10.70 7.43
N ARG A 394 -25.87 9.49 7.38
CA ARG A 394 -26.01 8.51 8.46
C ARG A 394 -24.99 8.68 9.56
N VAL A 395 -23.94 9.47 9.34
CA VAL A 395 -22.82 9.65 10.27
C VAL A 395 -22.69 11.08 10.78
N VAL A 396 -22.96 12.12 9.96
CA VAL A 396 -22.81 13.52 10.35
C VAL A 396 -23.79 13.92 11.45
N GLY A 397 -23.30 14.65 12.47
CA GLY A 397 -24.06 15.10 13.62
C GLY A 397 -24.39 14.01 14.63
N ARG A 398 -23.82 12.80 14.50
CA ARG A 398 -24.03 11.66 15.41
C ARG A 398 -22.76 11.40 16.22
N ARG A 399 -22.96 10.92 17.47
CA ARG A 399 -21.87 10.34 18.25
C ARG A 399 -21.53 8.97 17.69
N ILE A 400 -20.26 8.54 17.83
CA ILE A 400 -19.82 7.24 17.32
C ILE A 400 -20.65 6.08 17.89
N GLU A 401 -21.03 6.11 19.17
CA GLU A 401 -21.91 5.12 19.78
C GLU A 401 -23.31 5.00 19.17
N GLN A 402 -23.76 6.05 18.45
CA GLN A 402 -25.06 6.09 17.80
C GLN A 402 -25.03 5.60 16.35
N ILE A 403 -23.82 5.38 15.80
CA ILE A 403 -23.64 4.92 14.43
C ILE A 403 -23.68 3.39 14.43
N PRO A 404 -24.57 2.76 13.63
CA PRO A 404 -24.67 1.30 13.56
C PRO A 404 -23.50 0.70 12.78
N LEU A 405 -22.32 0.70 13.40
CA LEU A 405 -21.11 0.11 12.80
C LEU A 405 -21.27 -1.41 12.70
N PRO A 406 -20.93 -2.01 11.55
CA PRO A 406 -20.89 -3.46 11.40
C PRO A 406 -19.91 -4.14 12.37
N PRO A 407 -20.09 -5.44 12.68
CA PRO A 407 -19.16 -6.18 13.52
C PRO A 407 -17.72 -6.10 13.00
N GLY A 408 -16.75 -5.93 13.87
CA GLY A 408 -15.35 -5.82 13.49
C GLY A 408 -14.94 -4.48 12.85
N THR A 409 -15.83 -3.48 12.87
CA THR A 409 -15.57 -2.13 12.37
C THR A 409 -15.37 -1.15 13.51
N THR A 410 -14.36 -0.30 13.39
CA THR A 410 -14.06 0.75 14.36
C THR A 410 -13.70 2.04 13.64
N ILE A 411 -14.27 3.18 14.07
CA ILE A 411 -13.78 4.51 13.69
C ILE A 411 -12.68 4.87 14.68
N ALA A 412 -11.46 4.92 14.21
CA ALA A 412 -10.29 5.04 15.07
C ALA A 412 -9.84 6.50 15.26
N ALA A 413 -9.96 7.32 14.20
CA ALA A 413 -9.62 8.73 14.23
C ALA A 413 -10.49 9.54 13.28
N LEU A 414 -10.64 10.82 13.57
CA LEU A 414 -11.18 11.83 12.65
C LEU A 414 -10.09 12.89 12.39
N VAL A 415 -10.07 13.41 11.16
CA VAL A 415 -9.28 14.60 10.83
C VAL A 415 -10.23 15.71 10.41
N ARG A 416 -10.31 16.74 11.23
CA ARG A 416 -11.13 17.93 11.05
C ARG A 416 -10.25 19.11 10.72
N GLY A 417 -10.20 19.49 9.45
CA GLY A 417 -9.23 20.47 8.97
C GLY A 417 -7.79 20.05 9.27
N ASN A 418 -7.11 20.71 10.19
CA ASN A 418 -5.75 20.37 10.62
C ASN A 418 -5.68 19.64 11.97
N HIS A 419 -6.81 19.33 12.59
CA HIS A 419 -6.87 18.70 13.90
C HIS A 419 -7.11 17.21 13.79
N VAL A 420 -6.27 16.42 14.45
CA VAL A 420 -6.42 14.97 14.58
C VAL A 420 -7.14 14.67 15.88
N LEU A 421 -8.28 14.01 15.80
CA LEU A 421 -9.11 13.59 16.92
C LEU A 421 -9.06 12.08 17.01
N ILE A 422 -8.55 11.54 18.10
CA ILE A 422 -8.66 10.11 18.37
C ILE A 422 -10.05 9.83 18.94
N CYS A 423 -10.78 8.92 18.28
CA CYS A 423 -12.18 8.71 18.53
C CYS A 423 -12.48 7.99 19.83
N HIS A 424 -13.49 8.46 20.53
CA HIS A 424 -14.14 7.80 21.67
C HIS A 424 -15.64 7.64 21.35
N HIS A 425 -16.37 6.94 22.23
CA HIS A 425 -17.80 6.65 22.05
C HIS A 425 -18.66 7.92 21.92
N ASP A 426 -18.29 9.01 22.58
CA ASP A 426 -18.96 10.30 22.63
C ASP A 426 -18.51 11.28 21.53
N THR A 427 -17.50 10.95 20.73
CA THR A 427 -17.01 11.80 19.65
C THR A 427 -18.08 11.98 18.59
N VAL A 428 -18.36 13.23 18.22
CA VAL A 428 -19.34 13.59 17.19
C VAL A 428 -18.65 13.80 15.85
N ILE A 429 -19.16 13.17 14.79
CA ILE A 429 -18.70 13.38 13.41
C ILE A 429 -19.34 14.66 12.86
N GLU A 430 -18.54 15.54 12.29
CA GLU A 430 -18.99 16.74 11.60
C GLU A 430 -18.84 16.58 10.07
N ALA A 431 -19.51 17.45 9.32
CA ALA A 431 -19.35 17.48 7.88
C ALA A 431 -17.89 17.79 7.51
N GLU A 432 -17.40 17.15 6.42
CA GLU A 432 -16.04 17.25 5.91
C GLU A 432 -14.97 16.65 6.85
N ASP A 433 -15.37 15.91 7.90
CA ASP A 433 -14.41 15.09 8.66
C ASP A 433 -13.89 13.93 7.79
N HIS A 434 -12.59 13.74 7.78
CA HIS A 434 -11.97 12.52 7.26
C HIS A 434 -12.00 11.47 8.37
N ALA A 435 -12.85 10.48 8.23
CA ALA A 435 -12.98 9.37 9.16
C ALA A 435 -12.05 8.23 8.76
N ILE A 436 -11.17 7.81 9.68
CA ILE A 436 -10.29 6.68 9.48
C ILE A 436 -10.88 5.49 10.22
N LEU A 437 -11.31 4.49 9.43
CA LEU A 437 -11.96 3.28 9.91
C LEU A 437 -11.01 2.09 9.80
N PHE A 438 -11.21 1.15 10.69
CA PHE A 438 -10.57 -0.14 10.66
C PHE A 438 -11.63 -1.25 10.54
N LEU A 439 -11.44 -2.18 9.60
CA LEU A 439 -12.37 -3.25 9.28
C LEU A 439 -11.63 -4.59 9.30
N THR A 440 -12.02 -5.50 10.21
CA THR A 440 -11.43 -6.84 10.33
C THR A 440 -12.12 -7.88 9.45
N ASP A 441 -13.33 -7.61 8.98
CA ASP A 441 -14.11 -8.54 8.13
C ASP A 441 -14.63 -7.85 6.88
N LYS A 442 -14.04 -8.16 5.75
CA LYS A 442 -14.37 -7.56 4.45
C LYS A 442 -15.80 -7.80 3.98
N ARG A 443 -16.52 -8.79 4.53
CA ARG A 443 -17.93 -9.02 4.20
C ARG A 443 -18.81 -7.82 4.52
N TYR A 444 -18.42 -7.01 5.50
CA TYR A 444 -19.15 -5.81 5.93
C TYR A 444 -18.71 -4.52 5.21
N LEU A 445 -17.81 -4.61 4.25
CA LEU A 445 -17.30 -3.45 3.54
C LEU A 445 -18.39 -2.58 2.92
N ARG A 446 -19.37 -3.20 2.26
CA ARG A 446 -20.50 -2.49 1.65
C ARG A 446 -21.37 -1.76 2.67
N ASP A 447 -21.52 -2.34 3.84
CA ASP A 447 -22.31 -1.70 4.91
C ASP A 447 -21.58 -0.47 5.43
N VAL A 448 -20.22 -0.53 5.50
CA VAL A 448 -19.37 0.64 5.83
C VAL A 448 -19.48 1.71 4.76
N GLU A 449 -19.35 1.36 3.48
CA GLU A 449 -19.51 2.31 2.37
C GLU A 449 -20.88 3.02 2.39
N ARG A 450 -21.94 2.27 2.65
CA ARG A 450 -23.31 2.81 2.75
C ARG A 450 -23.50 3.80 3.90
N LEU A 451 -22.72 3.69 4.98
CA LEU A 451 -22.79 4.63 6.10
C LEU A 451 -22.30 6.03 5.70
N PHE A 452 -21.32 6.12 4.80
CA PHE A 452 -20.76 7.39 4.34
C PHE A 452 -21.42 7.93 3.06
N GLN A 453 -22.34 7.19 2.44
CA GLN A 453 -23.12 7.68 1.30
C GLN A 453 -24.17 8.68 1.75
N VAL A 454 -24.23 9.82 1.06
CA VAL A 454 -25.29 10.83 1.25
C VAL A 454 -26.54 10.39 0.50
N HIS A 455 -27.68 10.39 1.17
CA HIS A 455 -28.96 10.19 0.51
C HIS A 455 -29.36 11.47 -0.21
N ILE A 456 -29.31 11.47 -1.54
CA ILE A 456 -29.92 12.54 -2.35
C ILE A 456 -31.41 12.33 -2.27
N THR A 457 -32.07 13.08 -1.40
CA THR A 457 -33.54 13.20 -1.42
C THR A 457 -33.87 14.11 -2.60
N PHE A 458 -34.32 13.55 -3.71
CA PHE A 458 -34.95 14.34 -4.74
C PHE A 458 -36.22 14.96 -4.13
N ILE A 459 -36.20 16.30 -3.95
CA ILE A 459 -37.38 17.09 -3.65
C ILE A 459 -38.11 17.35 -4.97
#